data_74c9956c7ea98d841a60f6a1f6224637
#
_entry.id   74c9956c7ea98d841a60f6a1f6224637
#
_cell.length_a   1.000
_cell.length_b   1.000
_cell.length_c   1.000
_cell.angle_alpha   90.00
_cell.angle_beta   90.00
_cell.angle_gamma   90.00
#
_symmetry.space_group_name_H-M   'P 1'
#
loop_
_entity.id
_entity.type
_entity.pdbx_description
1 polymer ?
#
loop_
_entity_poly.entity_id
_entity_poly.type
_entity_poly.pdbx_seq_one_letter_code
_entity_poly.pdbx_strand_id
1 'polypeptide(L)'
;IYADAPVMDIKSWPMGRGASEGSDDDVRQLLSAYGFSNEEAALKWQKNPVNHAGKIAKAGIPCLHVVGDADKVVPVSENTAVFEEEMERLGVPVTVIHKPGVGHHPHSLNNPEPIVHFILSALHRLPNECIHAVPGNEFRSGAGWVKGVEWHEVDADIKATLANRKLKLLLLGNSITQGWGGTRKAVAYKPGKEAMDRVLGEKTWESAGISGDRTQNLLWRIRYDDYNCCKPEVVVIAIGINNLISGENTPEEVAEGIVAVTKEAVIAFPDSRILLLGLLPAGKEKGSAIRMSCDKIHAILKKKKLAGAEYVNPTEWFLDADGRIRDELYSGDYTHLTEEGYKLMADKIMKALLEQG
;
A
#
# COMPACT_ATOMS: atom_id res chain seq x y z
N ILE A 1 16.60 -4.95 -10.59
CA ILE A 1 17.73 -4.43 -9.77
C ILE A 1 17.26 -4.33 -8.33
N TYR A 2 18.01 -4.92 -7.40
CA TYR A 2 17.88 -4.67 -5.97
C TYR A 2 19.09 -3.88 -5.49
N ALA A 3 18.87 -2.85 -4.68
CA ALA A 3 19.92 -2.05 -4.08
C ALA A 3 19.54 -1.60 -2.65
N ASP A 4 20.54 -1.61 -1.76
CA ASP A 4 20.38 -1.25 -0.35
C ASP A 4 21.16 0.02 -0.04
N ALA A 5 20.49 1.06 0.43
CA ALA A 5 21.05 2.40 0.63
C ALA A 5 21.97 2.83 -0.54
N PRO A 6 21.48 2.80 -1.81
CA PRO A 6 22.35 2.92 -2.96
C PRO A 6 22.89 4.33 -3.15
N VAL A 7 24.20 4.42 -3.46
CA VAL A 7 24.79 5.66 -3.96
C VAL A 7 24.36 5.86 -5.41
N MET A 8 23.54 6.85 -5.66
CA MET A 8 23.05 7.17 -7.00
C MET A 8 23.84 8.29 -7.68
N ASP A 9 24.55 9.12 -6.90
CA ASP A 9 25.49 10.15 -7.38
C ASP A 9 26.70 10.25 -6.44
N ILE A 10 27.91 10.13 -7.01
CA ILE A 10 29.18 10.27 -6.26
C ILE A 10 29.35 11.64 -5.62
N LYS A 11 28.63 12.66 -6.07
CA LYS A 11 28.64 13.99 -5.47
C LYS A 11 28.03 14.00 -4.07
N SER A 12 27.00 13.17 -3.83
CA SER A 12 26.46 12.93 -2.49
C SER A 12 27.47 12.13 -1.68
N TRP A 13 27.66 10.86 -2.02
CA TRP A 13 28.63 10.00 -1.35
C TRP A 13 29.62 9.44 -2.39
N PRO A 14 30.94 9.47 -2.14
CA PRO A 14 31.58 9.89 -0.89
C PRO A 14 31.92 11.38 -0.80
N MET A 15 31.60 12.22 -1.81
CA MET A 15 32.14 13.58 -1.90
C MET A 15 31.48 14.59 -0.93
N GLY A 16 30.37 14.28 -0.29
CA GLY A 16 29.72 15.13 0.70
C GLY A 16 29.30 16.52 0.19
N ARG A 17 28.89 16.60 -1.10
CA ARG A 17 28.48 17.87 -1.75
C ARG A 17 26.99 18.19 -1.57
N GLY A 18 26.47 17.92 -0.39
CA GLY A 18 25.06 18.15 -0.05
C GLY A 18 24.79 17.85 1.42
N ALA A 19 23.77 17.06 1.70
CA ALA A 19 23.40 16.63 3.05
C ALA A 19 24.20 15.41 3.55
N SER A 20 24.90 14.71 2.64
CA SER A 20 25.76 13.57 3.00
C SER A 20 26.95 14.06 3.86
N GLU A 21 27.30 13.25 4.88
CA GLU A 21 28.48 13.52 5.72
C GLU A 21 29.80 13.46 4.96
N GLY A 22 29.83 12.74 3.82
CA GLY A 22 31.04 12.54 3.02
C GLY A 22 32.13 11.73 3.72
N SER A 23 33.18 11.39 2.98
CA SER A 23 34.34 10.65 3.51
C SER A 23 35.60 10.94 2.68
N ASP A 24 36.57 11.64 3.26
CA ASP A 24 37.83 11.94 2.58
C ASP A 24 38.61 10.67 2.18
N ASP A 25 38.52 9.61 2.98
CA ASP A 25 39.18 8.32 2.70
C ASP A 25 38.56 7.66 1.48
N ASP A 26 37.19 7.63 1.43
CA ASP A 26 36.50 7.05 0.29
C ASP A 26 36.59 7.91 -0.97
N VAL A 27 36.71 9.24 -0.84
CA VAL A 27 37.05 10.12 -1.97
C VAL A 27 38.40 9.76 -2.56
N ARG A 28 39.44 9.54 -1.73
CA ARG A 28 40.77 9.13 -2.22
C ARG A 28 40.70 7.78 -2.94
N GLN A 29 39.94 6.82 -2.39
CA GLN A 29 39.74 5.52 -3.04
C GLN A 29 38.98 5.66 -4.36
N LEU A 30 37.88 6.48 -4.39
CA LEU A 30 37.15 6.76 -5.60
C LEU A 30 38.03 7.36 -6.71
N LEU A 31 38.81 8.38 -6.40
CA LEU A 31 39.71 9.03 -7.37
C LEU A 31 40.69 8.02 -7.96
N SER A 32 41.29 7.18 -7.09
CA SER A 32 42.21 6.15 -7.52
C SER A 32 41.55 5.06 -8.36
N ALA A 33 40.42 4.54 -7.91
CA ALA A 33 39.71 3.42 -8.57
C ALA A 33 39.18 3.80 -9.96
N TYR A 34 38.74 5.02 -10.13
CA TYR A 34 38.15 5.52 -11.39
C TYR A 34 39.18 6.27 -12.26
N GLY A 35 40.42 6.47 -11.76
CA GLY A 35 41.47 7.17 -12.49
C GLY A 35 41.22 8.66 -12.66
N PHE A 36 40.45 9.29 -11.72
CA PHE A 36 40.28 10.74 -11.75
C PHE A 36 41.54 11.46 -11.31
N SER A 37 41.93 12.50 -12.05
CA SER A 37 43.11 13.31 -11.72
C SER A 37 42.93 14.13 -10.43
N ASN A 38 41.70 14.47 -10.08
CA ASN A 38 41.33 15.25 -8.89
C ASN A 38 39.82 15.22 -8.69
N GLU A 39 39.32 15.81 -7.58
CA GLU A 39 37.91 15.91 -7.27
C GLU A 39 37.11 16.69 -8.32
N GLU A 40 37.70 17.77 -8.90
CA GLU A 40 37.03 18.55 -9.94
C GLU A 40 36.70 17.70 -11.17
N ALA A 41 37.58 16.78 -11.54
CA ALA A 41 37.32 15.82 -12.62
C ALA A 41 36.21 14.85 -12.26
N ALA A 42 36.16 14.37 -11.01
CA ALA A 42 35.11 13.48 -10.52
C ALA A 42 33.75 14.19 -10.48
N LEU A 43 33.68 15.46 -10.08
CA LEU A 43 32.44 16.26 -10.06
C LEU A 43 31.81 16.46 -11.44
N LYS A 44 32.60 16.39 -12.51
CA LYS A 44 32.13 16.47 -13.90
C LYS A 44 31.68 15.15 -14.49
N TRP A 45 31.81 14.06 -13.73
CA TRP A 45 31.48 12.71 -14.22
C TRP A 45 29.97 12.52 -14.36
N GLN A 46 29.55 12.02 -15.51
CA GLN A 46 28.13 11.85 -15.90
C GLN A 46 27.76 10.39 -16.13
N LYS A 47 28.37 9.47 -15.37
CA LYS A 47 28.08 8.04 -15.46
C LYS A 47 27.61 7.45 -14.13
N ASN A 48 27.07 8.30 -13.26
CA ASN A 48 26.43 7.87 -12.03
C ASN A 48 25.19 7.02 -12.33
N PRO A 49 24.75 6.15 -11.43
CA PRO A 49 23.52 5.40 -11.62
C PRO A 49 22.32 6.26 -12.03
N VAL A 50 22.11 7.42 -11.40
CA VAL A 50 21.04 8.37 -11.76
C VAL A 50 21.13 8.82 -13.23
N ASN A 51 22.32 8.97 -13.79
CA ASN A 51 22.49 9.37 -15.21
C ASN A 51 22.09 8.23 -16.19
N HIS A 52 21.88 7.04 -15.69
CA HIS A 52 21.48 5.88 -16.48
C HIS A 52 20.01 5.48 -16.30
N ALA A 53 19.22 6.22 -15.51
CA ALA A 53 17.79 5.98 -15.29
C ALA A 53 17.03 5.76 -16.61
N GLY A 54 17.26 6.61 -17.62
CA GLY A 54 16.63 6.47 -18.94
C GLY A 54 16.95 5.15 -19.68
N LYS A 55 18.13 4.56 -19.45
CA LYS A 55 18.46 3.25 -20.03
C LYS A 55 17.75 2.13 -19.29
N ILE A 56 17.67 2.23 -17.97
CA ILE A 56 16.98 1.26 -17.10
C ILE A 56 15.49 1.27 -17.42
N ALA A 57 14.88 2.46 -17.48
CA ALA A 57 13.47 2.63 -17.83
C ALA A 57 13.16 2.08 -19.22
N LYS A 58 13.98 2.45 -20.24
CA LYS A 58 13.81 1.93 -21.61
C LYS A 58 13.92 0.40 -21.70
N ALA A 59 14.73 -0.21 -20.84
CA ALA A 59 14.90 -1.66 -20.79
C ALA A 59 13.79 -2.35 -19.98
N GLY A 60 12.87 -1.59 -19.34
CA GLY A 60 11.81 -2.14 -18.51
C GLY A 60 12.31 -2.93 -17.31
N ILE A 61 13.49 -2.54 -16.75
CA ILE A 61 14.09 -3.27 -15.64
C ILE A 61 13.47 -2.80 -14.33
N PRO A 62 12.74 -3.67 -13.60
CA PRO A 62 12.18 -3.29 -12.30
C PRO A 62 13.28 -3.04 -11.28
N CYS A 63 13.10 -2.02 -10.43
CA CYS A 63 14.04 -1.62 -9.40
C CYS A 63 13.39 -1.66 -8.01
N LEU A 64 14.14 -2.18 -7.04
CA LEU A 64 13.81 -2.14 -5.61
C LEU A 64 14.96 -1.51 -4.85
N HIS A 65 14.67 -0.45 -4.10
CA HIS A 65 15.60 0.13 -3.13
C HIS A 65 15.11 -0.11 -1.71
N VAL A 66 16.03 -0.41 -0.80
CA VAL A 66 15.76 -0.45 0.65
C VAL A 66 16.57 0.68 1.28
N VAL A 67 15.92 1.59 2.00
CA VAL A 67 16.57 2.83 2.48
C VAL A 67 16.23 3.10 3.94
N GLY A 68 17.17 3.70 4.67
CA GLY A 68 16.95 4.25 6.01
C GLY A 68 16.61 5.74 5.93
N ASP A 69 15.48 6.15 6.51
CA ASP A 69 15.00 7.54 6.41
C ASP A 69 15.85 8.55 7.18
N ALA A 70 16.64 8.08 8.14
CA ALA A 70 17.60 8.88 8.90
C ALA A 70 19.05 8.72 8.43
N ASP A 71 19.26 8.20 7.21
CA ASP A 71 20.59 7.99 6.63
C ASP A 71 21.26 9.34 6.31
N LYS A 72 22.40 9.60 6.97
CA LYS A 72 23.24 10.79 6.75
C LYS A 72 24.47 10.50 5.92
N VAL A 73 24.81 9.22 5.74
CA VAL A 73 25.92 8.79 4.90
C VAL A 73 25.50 8.84 3.43
N VAL A 74 24.39 8.18 3.11
CA VAL A 74 23.78 8.17 1.76
C VAL A 74 22.33 8.68 1.88
N PRO A 75 22.12 9.99 2.02
CA PRO A 75 20.80 10.57 2.23
C PRO A 75 19.82 10.20 1.11
N VAL A 76 18.62 9.76 1.50
CA VAL A 76 17.56 9.37 0.55
C VAL A 76 17.26 10.51 -0.44
N SER A 77 17.17 11.75 0.06
CA SER A 77 16.85 12.94 -0.72
C SER A 77 17.84 13.25 -1.86
N GLU A 78 19.07 12.78 -1.77
CA GLU A 78 20.14 13.03 -2.77
C GLU A 78 20.42 11.83 -3.65
N ASN A 79 19.88 10.69 -3.32
CA ASN A 79 20.16 9.41 -3.97
C ASN A 79 18.89 8.73 -4.46
N THR A 80 18.23 7.92 -3.65
CA THR A 80 17.05 7.15 -4.05
C THR A 80 15.92 8.06 -4.54
N ALA A 81 15.61 9.15 -3.84
CA ALA A 81 14.51 10.04 -4.23
C ALA A 81 14.75 10.68 -5.60
N VAL A 82 15.98 11.10 -5.90
CA VAL A 82 16.32 11.68 -7.22
C VAL A 82 16.19 10.65 -8.34
N PHE A 83 16.60 9.41 -8.08
CA PHE A 83 16.47 8.33 -9.05
C PHE A 83 15.01 7.93 -9.24
N GLU A 84 14.24 7.85 -8.18
CA GLU A 84 12.81 7.54 -8.17
C GLU A 84 12.01 8.58 -8.97
N GLU A 85 12.21 9.88 -8.70
CA GLU A 85 11.59 10.98 -9.44
C GLU A 85 11.86 10.89 -10.96
N GLU A 86 13.11 10.62 -11.34
CA GLU A 86 13.47 10.49 -12.76
C GLU A 86 12.84 9.24 -13.39
N MET A 87 12.80 8.12 -12.69
CA MET A 87 12.19 6.89 -13.17
C MET A 87 10.67 7.03 -13.30
N GLU A 88 10.02 7.71 -12.35
CA GLU A 88 8.60 8.01 -12.40
C GLU A 88 8.25 8.90 -13.60
N ARG A 89 9.06 9.97 -13.83
CA ARG A 89 8.94 10.84 -15.00
C ARG A 89 9.04 10.06 -16.33
N LEU A 90 9.77 8.96 -16.32
CA LEU A 90 9.93 8.04 -17.47
C LEU A 90 8.85 6.96 -17.53
N GLY A 91 7.88 6.95 -16.60
CA GLY A 91 6.77 6.01 -16.56
C GLY A 91 7.12 4.61 -16.02
N VAL A 92 8.25 4.47 -15.33
CA VAL A 92 8.72 3.19 -14.74
C VAL A 92 8.98 3.42 -13.25
N PRO A 93 8.01 3.14 -12.36
CA PRO A 93 8.17 3.38 -10.94
C PRO A 93 9.24 2.48 -10.31
N VAL A 94 9.90 3.00 -9.28
CA VAL A 94 10.83 2.25 -8.42
C VAL A 94 10.07 1.79 -7.17
N THR A 95 10.24 0.54 -6.77
CA THR A 95 9.75 0.09 -5.46
C THR A 95 10.76 0.54 -4.39
N VAL A 96 10.32 1.32 -3.41
CA VAL A 96 11.17 1.75 -2.29
C VAL A 96 10.61 1.21 -0.98
N ILE A 97 11.45 0.55 -0.20
CA ILE A 97 11.13 0.10 1.15
C ILE A 97 11.84 1.03 2.12
N HIS A 98 11.07 1.84 2.81
CA HIS A 98 11.55 2.76 3.82
C HIS A 98 11.71 2.09 5.18
N LYS A 99 12.79 2.42 5.90
CA LYS A 99 13.04 2.02 7.30
C LYS A 99 12.97 3.28 8.17
N PRO A 100 11.82 3.61 8.76
CA PRO A 100 11.64 4.84 9.53
C PRO A 100 12.60 4.94 10.71
N GLY A 101 13.30 6.08 10.81
CA GLY A 101 14.25 6.35 11.89
C GLY A 101 15.56 5.55 11.84
N VAL A 102 15.77 4.71 10.82
CA VAL A 102 17.00 3.94 10.63
C VAL A 102 18.01 4.77 9.83
N GLY A 103 19.27 4.75 10.24
CA GLY A 103 20.39 5.37 9.50
C GLY A 103 20.91 4.48 8.37
N HIS A 104 22.18 4.69 8.02
CA HIS A 104 22.85 3.89 6.98
C HIS A 104 22.92 2.39 7.33
N HIS A 105 23.04 2.06 8.59
CA HIS A 105 23.05 0.69 9.11
C HIS A 105 21.88 0.44 10.08
N PRO A 106 21.40 -0.81 10.20
CA PRO A 106 21.81 -1.99 9.43
C PRO A 106 21.28 -1.96 7.99
N HIS A 107 22.05 -2.54 7.09
CA HIS A 107 21.61 -2.79 5.71
C HIS A 107 20.50 -3.86 5.67
N SER A 108 19.81 -3.94 4.52
CA SER A 108 18.76 -4.91 4.24
C SER A 108 17.56 -4.82 5.20
N LEU A 109 16.79 -5.86 5.25
CA LEU A 109 15.63 -6.04 6.11
C LEU A 109 15.90 -7.19 7.08
N ASN A 110 15.40 -7.08 8.31
CA ASN A 110 15.43 -8.19 9.28
C ASN A 110 14.74 -9.45 8.73
N ASN A 111 13.67 -9.26 7.96
CA ASN A 111 13.07 -10.31 7.16
C ASN A 111 13.28 -10.01 5.67
N PRO A 112 14.08 -10.81 4.92
CA PRO A 112 14.39 -10.58 3.53
C PRO A 112 13.26 -11.02 2.56
N GLU A 113 12.17 -11.58 3.05
CA GLU A 113 11.08 -12.11 2.23
C GLU A 113 10.60 -11.12 1.16
N PRO A 114 10.40 -9.81 1.43
CA PRO A 114 9.98 -8.85 0.43
C PRO A 114 10.97 -8.69 -0.73
N ILE A 115 12.26 -8.71 -0.42
CA ILE A 115 13.33 -8.62 -1.42
C ILE A 115 13.32 -9.88 -2.29
N VAL A 116 13.20 -11.06 -1.66
CA VAL A 116 13.12 -12.34 -2.37
C VAL A 116 11.89 -12.38 -3.29
N HIS A 117 10.74 -11.92 -2.81
CA HIS A 117 9.51 -11.85 -3.60
C HIS A 117 9.65 -10.92 -4.80
N PHE A 118 10.22 -9.72 -4.59
CA PHE A 118 10.49 -8.80 -5.69
C PHE A 118 11.38 -9.45 -6.78
N ILE A 119 12.45 -10.11 -6.37
CA ILE A 119 13.38 -10.77 -7.31
C ILE A 119 12.66 -11.89 -8.07
N LEU A 120 11.89 -12.73 -7.37
CA LEU A 120 11.17 -13.84 -7.99
C LEU A 120 10.06 -13.35 -8.93
N SER A 121 9.34 -12.29 -8.55
CA SER A 121 8.35 -11.63 -9.42
C SER A 121 8.99 -11.09 -10.69
N ALA A 122 10.07 -10.33 -10.54
CA ALA A 122 10.83 -9.78 -11.68
C ALA A 122 11.38 -10.86 -12.64
N LEU A 123 11.55 -12.08 -12.14
CA LEU A 123 11.96 -13.25 -12.94
C LEU A 123 10.77 -14.07 -13.44
N HIS A 124 9.53 -13.59 -13.24
CA HIS A 124 8.28 -14.31 -13.58
C HIS A 124 8.22 -15.72 -12.97
N ARG A 125 8.71 -15.86 -11.74
CA ARG A 125 8.73 -17.13 -11.00
C ARG A 125 7.73 -17.21 -9.85
N LEU A 126 6.97 -16.14 -9.59
CA LEU A 126 5.87 -16.16 -8.66
C LEU A 126 4.58 -16.55 -9.40
N PRO A 127 3.86 -17.55 -8.92
CA PRO A 127 2.63 -18.01 -9.57
C PRO A 127 1.46 -17.03 -9.38
N ASN A 128 1.46 -16.23 -8.31
CA ASN A 128 0.40 -15.27 -7.99
C ASN A 128 0.94 -14.12 -7.12
N GLU A 129 1.01 -12.92 -7.66
CA GLU A 129 1.52 -11.74 -6.94
C GLU A 129 0.60 -11.29 -5.79
N CYS A 130 -0.70 -11.58 -5.88
CA CYS A 130 -1.68 -11.13 -4.89
C CYS A 130 -1.44 -11.68 -3.47
N ILE A 131 -0.69 -12.80 -3.35
CA ILE A 131 -0.38 -13.45 -2.06
C ILE A 131 0.99 -13.06 -1.50
N HIS A 132 1.72 -12.19 -2.17
CA HIS A 132 3.07 -11.77 -1.76
C HIS A 132 3.04 -10.35 -1.20
N ALA A 133 3.54 -10.19 0.02
CA ALA A 133 3.56 -8.88 0.68
C ALA A 133 4.57 -7.94 -0.01
N VAL A 134 4.08 -6.83 -0.55
CA VAL A 134 4.90 -5.79 -1.21
C VAL A 134 4.40 -4.42 -0.77
N PRO A 135 5.27 -3.47 -0.36
CA PRO A 135 4.84 -2.12 -0.03
C PRO A 135 4.31 -1.40 -1.27
N GLY A 136 3.46 -0.41 -1.06
CA GLY A 136 3.15 0.54 -2.13
C GLY A 136 4.33 1.47 -2.38
N ASN A 137 4.48 1.91 -3.62
CA ASN A 137 5.57 2.79 -4.05
C ASN A 137 5.07 3.94 -4.92
N GLU A 138 3.78 4.20 -4.91
CA GLU A 138 3.16 5.21 -5.76
C GLU A 138 2.83 6.45 -4.94
N PHE A 139 3.02 7.60 -5.57
CA PHE A 139 2.53 8.87 -5.05
C PHE A 139 1.00 8.86 -5.03
N ARG A 140 0.40 9.13 -3.88
CA ARG A 140 -1.06 9.12 -3.69
C ARG A 140 -1.62 10.53 -3.82
N SER A 141 -1.90 10.96 -5.05
CA SER A 141 -2.58 12.23 -5.33
C SER A 141 -4.10 12.04 -5.47
N GLY A 142 -4.88 13.02 -5.13
CA GLY A 142 -6.35 12.98 -5.24
C GLY A 142 -7.02 12.10 -4.17
N ALA A 143 -8.14 11.45 -4.52
CA ALA A 143 -8.85 10.45 -3.70
C ALA A 143 -8.93 10.74 -2.19
N GLY A 144 -9.25 11.97 -1.80
CA GLY A 144 -9.44 12.36 -0.41
C GLY A 144 -8.20 12.88 0.33
N TRP A 145 -7.08 13.13 -0.37
CA TRP A 145 -5.89 13.72 0.22
C TRP A 145 -5.99 15.25 0.23
N VAL A 146 -5.37 15.88 1.24
CA VAL A 146 -5.21 17.35 1.27
C VAL A 146 -4.23 17.80 0.17
N LYS A 147 -3.16 17.04 -0.01
CA LYS A 147 -2.19 17.11 -1.12
C LYS A 147 -1.76 15.69 -1.46
N GLY A 148 -1.07 15.52 -2.56
CA GLY A 148 -0.39 14.28 -2.86
C GLY A 148 0.68 13.98 -1.80
N VAL A 149 0.82 12.71 -1.45
CA VAL A 149 1.79 12.20 -0.49
C VAL A 149 2.30 10.84 -0.95
N GLU A 150 3.48 10.48 -0.50
CA GLU A 150 4.05 9.17 -0.74
C GLU A 150 3.30 8.08 0.04
N TRP A 151 3.23 6.89 -0.51
CA TRP A 151 2.53 5.77 0.12
C TRP A 151 3.02 5.49 1.55
N HIS A 152 4.32 5.50 1.76
CA HIS A 152 4.92 5.25 3.08
C HIS A 152 4.60 6.34 4.12
N GLU A 153 4.38 7.60 3.69
CA GLU A 153 3.94 8.68 4.58
C GLU A 153 2.51 8.43 5.06
N VAL A 154 1.68 7.90 4.16
CA VAL A 154 0.30 7.51 4.50
C VAL A 154 0.28 6.37 5.49
N ASP A 155 1.11 5.37 5.28
CA ASP A 155 1.25 4.24 6.17
C ASP A 155 1.76 4.68 7.55
N ALA A 156 2.74 5.59 7.59
CA ALA A 156 3.23 6.19 8.84
C ALA A 156 2.14 6.98 9.59
N ASP A 157 1.28 7.75 8.87
CA ASP A 157 0.12 8.44 9.46
C ASP A 157 -0.87 7.44 10.09
N ILE A 158 -1.12 6.32 9.43
CA ILE A 158 -1.97 5.25 9.97
C ILE A 158 -1.35 4.67 11.25
N LYS A 159 -0.09 4.29 11.24
CA LYS A 159 0.61 3.74 12.41
C LYS A 159 0.58 4.70 13.59
N ALA A 160 0.89 5.96 13.36
CA ALA A 160 0.82 7.00 14.39
C ALA A 160 -0.60 7.17 14.95
N THR A 161 -1.62 7.06 14.09
CA THR A 161 -3.03 7.17 14.48
C THR A 161 -3.49 5.95 15.29
N LEU A 162 -3.00 4.75 15.00
CA LEU A 162 -3.38 3.50 15.66
C LEU A 162 -2.66 3.27 16.99
N ALA A 163 -1.47 3.85 17.17
CA ALA A 163 -0.57 3.55 18.28
C ALA A 163 -1.26 3.60 19.67
N ASN A 164 -1.21 2.48 20.39
CA ASN A 164 -1.73 2.29 21.75
C ASN A 164 -3.25 2.54 21.90
N ARG A 165 -4.04 2.54 20.82
CA ARG A 165 -5.48 2.74 20.91
C ARG A 165 -6.22 1.43 21.20
N LYS A 166 -7.27 1.53 21.99
CA LYS A 166 -8.32 0.51 22.12
C LYS A 166 -9.49 0.94 21.23
N LEU A 167 -9.89 0.11 20.30
CA LEU A 167 -10.91 0.43 19.31
C LEU A 167 -12.04 -0.60 19.38
N LYS A 168 -13.28 -0.16 19.19
CA LYS A 168 -14.39 -1.07 18.91
C LYS A 168 -14.30 -1.65 17.51
N LEU A 169 -13.82 -0.84 16.55
CA LEU A 169 -13.73 -1.23 15.16
C LEU A 169 -12.47 -0.66 14.49
N LEU A 170 -11.74 -1.51 13.77
CA LEU A 170 -10.69 -1.15 12.84
C LEU A 170 -11.10 -1.59 11.43
N LEU A 171 -11.03 -0.67 10.47
CA LEU A 171 -11.32 -0.92 9.06
C LEU A 171 -10.01 -0.98 8.28
N LEU A 172 -9.73 -2.10 7.62
CA LEU A 172 -8.52 -2.34 6.81
C LEU A 172 -8.91 -2.43 5.33
N GLY A 173 -8.19 -1.72 4.45
CA GLY A 173 -8.48 -1.78 3.02
C GLY A 173 -7.84 -0.67 2.18
N ASN A 174 -8.51 -0.33 1.09
CA ASN A 174 -8.09 0.61 0.06
C ASN A 174 -8.79 2.00 0.15
N SER A 175 -9.02 2.65 -1.01
CA SER A 175 -9.70 3.97 -1.09
C SER A 175 -11.11 3.97 -0.52
N ILE A 176 -11.87 2.89 -0.69
CA ILE A 176 -13.22 2.77 -0.11
C ILE A 176 -13.11 2.77 1.42
N THR A 177 -12.14 2.06 1.96
CA THR A 177 -11.86 2.10 3.40
C THR A 177 -11.33 3.45 3.84
N GLN A 178 -10.43 4.09 3.07
CA GLN A 178 -9.95 5.45 3.35
C GLN A 178 -11.08 6.46 3.45
N GLY A 179 -12.14 6.33 2.65
CA GLY A 179 -13.31 7.21 2.66
C GLY A 179 -14.08 7.24 3.98
N TRP A 180 -13.90 6.26 4.86
CA TRP A 180 -14.40 6.34 6.25
C TRP A 180 -13.68 7.43 7.06
N GLY A 181 -12.39 7.65 6.79
CA GLY A 181 -11.58 8.73 7.32
C GLY A 181 -11.13 8.58 8.76
N GLY A 182 -11.99 8.20 9.68
CA GLY A 182 -11.65 8.11 11.09
C GLY A 182 -11.16 9.43 11.70
N THR A 183 -10.16 9.37 12.57
CA THR A 183 -9.53 10.55 13.20
C THR A 183 -8.33 11.08 12.42
N ARG A 184 -7.93 10.43 11.34
CA ARG A 184 -6.78 10.79 10.50
C ARG A 184 -6.91 12.20 9.93
N LYS A 185 -5.90 13.03 10.16
CA LYS A 185 -5.87 14.42 9.68
C LYS A 185 -5.42 14.53 8.21
N ALA A 186 -4.63 13.59 7.76
CA ALA A 186 -4.15 13.55 6.38
C ALA A 186 -5.25 13.27 5.36
N VAL A 187 -6.40 12.69 5.78
CA VAL A 187 -7.53 12.40 4.90
C VAL A 187 -8.52 13.57 4.94
N ALA A 188 -8.64 14.32 3.84
CA ALA A 188 -9.51 15.50 3.75
C ALA A 188 -10.96 15.13 3.45
N TYR A 189 -11.19 14.21 2.51
CA TYR A 189 -12.53 13.78 2.09
C TYR A 189 -12.93 12.50 2.81
N LYS A 190 -13.95 12.58 3.66
CA LYS A 190 -14.38 11.51 4.58
C LYS A 190 -15.89 11.29 4.50
N PRO A 191 -16.43 10.86 3.36
CA PRO A 191 -17.89 10.73 3.17
C PRO A 191 -18.54 9.72 4.13
N GLY A 192 -17.77 8.77 4.65
CA GLY A 192 -18.28 7.77 5.60
C GLY A 192 -18.18 8.15 7.06
N LYS A 193 -17.49 9.24 7.41
CA LYS A 193 -17.19 9.56 8.81
C LYS A 193 -18.43 9.74 9.68
N GLU A 194 -19.35 10.58 9.25
CA GLU A 194 -20.57 10.85 10.00
C GLU A 194 -21.44 9.60 10.20
N ALA A 195 -21.50 8.75 9.17
CA ALA A 195 -22.25 7.50 9.24
C ALA A 195 -21.68 6.55 10.31
N MET A 196 -20.36 6.40 10.38
CA MET A 196 -19.71 5.53 11.36
C MET A 196 -19.73 6.14 12.77
N ASP A 197 -19.52 7.45 12.90
CA ASP A 197 -19.64 8.17 14.18
C ASP A 197 -21.04 8.03 14.78
N ARG A 198 -22.08 8.04 13.96
CA ARG A 198 -23.46 7.84 14.37
C ARG A 198 -23.70 6.46 14.99
N VAL A 199 -23.11 5.42 14.44
CA VAL A 199 -23.37 4.03 14.88
C VAL A 199 -22.43 3.56 15.99
N LEU A 200 -21.20 4.06 16.07
CA LEU A 200 -20.20 3.62 17.05
C LEU A 200 -19.79 4.69 18.07
N GLY A 201 -20.00 5.96 17.74
CA GLY A 201 -19.49 7.11 18.48
C GLY A 201 -18.05 7.50 18.05
N GLU A 202 -17.76 8.80 18.13
CA GLU A 202 -16.46 9.34 17.75
C GLU A 202 -15.31 8.68 18.52
N LYS A 203 -14.18 8.54 17.85
CA LYS A 203 -12.89 8.05 18.40
C LYS A 203 -12.90 6.59 18.89
N THR A 204 -14.01 5.85 18.76
CA THR A 204 -14.07 4.44 19.15
C THR A 204 -13.70 3.50 18.01
N TRP A 205 -13.51 4.01 16.82
CA TRP A 205 -13.17 3.29 15.59
C TRP A 205 -12.11 4.02 14.80
N GLU A 206 -11.48 3.33 13.83
CA GLU A 206 -10.48 3.94 12.96
C GLU A 206 -10.49 3.29 11.57
N SER A 207 -10.02 4.07 10.59
CA SER A 207 -9.83 3.64 9.21
C SER A 207 -8.35 3.59 8.86
N ALA A 208 -7.88 2.41 8.46
CA ALA A 208 -6.54 2.15 7.95
C ALA A 208 -6.56 1.86 6.45
N GLY A 209 -7.36 2.60 5.70
CA GLY A 209 -7.40 2.53 4.24
C GLY A 209 -6.32 3.38 3.59
N ILE A 210 -5.71 2.87 2.51
CA ILE A 210 -4.85 3.61 1.59
C ILE A 210 -5.41 3.51 0.18
N SER A 211 -5.65 4.65 -0.46
CA SER A 211 -6.16 4.69 -1.84
C SER A 211 -5.19 3.96 -2.79
N GLY A 212 -5.74 3.16 -3.70
CA GLY A 212 -4.95 2.38 -4.66
C GLY A 212 -4.38 1.06 -4.12
N ASP A 213 -4.45 0.79 -2.82
CA ASP A 213 -3.94 -0.47 -2.27
C ASP A 213 -4.57 -1.69 -2.90
N ARG A 214 -3.72 -2.65 -3.22
CA ARG A 214 -4.03 -4.00 -3.65
C ARG A 214 -3.87 -4.97 -2.48
N THR A 215 -4.19 -6.25 -2.67
CA THR A 215 -4.03 -7.28 -1.63
C THR A 215 -2.62 -7.37 -1.10
N GLN A 216 -1.60 -7.34 -1.99
CA GLN A 216 -0.18 -7.38 -1.63
C GLN A 216 0.24 -6.21 -0.74
N ASN A 217 -0.29 -5.00 -0.97
CA ASN A 217 0.05 -3.81 -0.19
C ASN A 217 -0.56 -3.90 1.23
N LEU A 218 -1.83 -4.30 1.34
CA LEU A 218 -2.46 -4.50 2.64
C LEU A 218 -1.81 -5.64 3.42
N LEU A 219 -1.42 -6.73 2.73
CA LEU A 219 -0.69 -7.85 3.32
C LEU A 219 0.64 -7.39 3.91
N TRP A 220 1.37 -6.49 3.20
CA TRP A 220 2.58 -5.87 3.70
C TRP A 220 2.33 -5.13 5.01
N ARG A 221 1.36 -4.22 5.02
CA ARG A 221 1.06 -3.38 6.18
C ARG A 221 0.69 -4.18 7.43
N ILE A 222 -0.10 -5.24 7.26
CA ILE A 222 -0.48 -6.10 8.39
C ILE A 222 0.73 -6.90 8.89
N ARG A 223 1.57 -7.41 8.00
CA ARG A 223 2.67 -8.34 8.34
C ARG A 223 3.91 -7.64 8.87
N TYR A 224 4.26 -6.46 8.33
CA TYR A 224 5.55 -5.83 8.57
C TYR A 224 5.50 -4.48 9.28
N ASP A 225 4.34 -3.85 9.37
CA ASP A 225 4.20 -2.49 9.89
C ASP A 225 3.50 -2.39 11.24
N ASP A 226 3.51 -3.46 12.02
CA ASP A 226 3.02 -3.49 13.40
C ASP A 226 1.62 -2.89 13.60
N TYR A 227 0.68 -3.16 12.68
CA TYR A 227 -0.71 -2.71 12.82
C TYR A 227 -1.40 -3.29 14.05
N ASN A 228 -0.81 -4.32 14.67
CA ASN A 228 -1.21 -4.87 15.97
C ASN A 228 -0.83 -3.97 17.16
N CYS A 229 -0.23 -2.79 16.94
CA CYS A 229 0.01 -1.79 17.98
C CYS A 229 -1.28 -1.24 18.60
N CYS A 230 -2.44 -1.43 17.95
CA CYS A 230 -3.77 -1.16 18.51
C CYS A 230 -4.49 -2.46 18.90
N LYS A 231 -5.54 -2.33 19.72
CA LYS A 231 -6.35 -3.46 20.18
C LYS A 231 -7.81 -3.24 19.79
N PRO A 232 -8.21 -3.61 18.57
CA PRO A 232 -9.59 -3.54 18.13
C PRO A 232 -10.40 -4.74 18.66
N GLU A 233 -11.68 -4.52 19.00
CA GLU A 233 -12.62 -5.62 19.28
C GLU A 233 -13.02 -6.33 17.98
N VAL A 234 -13.19 -5.54 16.91
CA VAL A 234 -13.56 -6.03 15.58
C VAL A 234 -12.61 -5.45 14.53
N VAL A 235 -12.20 -6.28 13.58
CA VAL A 235 -11.49 -5.85 12.36
C VAL A 235 -12.34 -6.18 11.15
N VAL A 236 -12.64 -5.18 10.31
CA VAL A 236 -13.32 -5.37 9.02
C VAL A 236 -12.31 -5.19 7.89
N ILE A 237 -12.24 -6.16 7.00
CA ILE A 237 -11.33 -6.17 5.85
C ILE A 237 -12.12 -6.00 4.56
N ALA A 238 -11.75 -5.02 3.72
CA ALA A 238 -12.33 -4.79 2.39
C ALA A 238 -11.22 -4.43 1.38
N ILE A 239 -10.79 -5.40 0.55
CA ILE A 239 -9.65 -5.26 -0.35
C ILE A 239 -9.82 -6.11 -1.61
N GLY A 240 -9.14 -5.77 -2.71
CA GLY A 240 -9.02 -6.57 -3.92
C GLY A 240 -9.54 -5.92 -5.20
N ILE A 241 -10.35 -4.85 -5.10
CA ILE A 241 -10.90 -4.20 -6.31
C ILE A 241 -9.80 -3.60 -7.19
N ASN A 242 -8.73 -3.04 -6.62
CA ASN A 242 -7.64 -2.45 -7.39
C ASN A 242 -6.81 -3.50 -8.13
N ASN A 243 -6.73 -4.73 -7.63
CA ASN A 243 -6.14 -5.85 -8.37
C ASN A 243 -6.93 -6.16 -9.65
N LEU A 244 -8.27 -6.05 -9.61
CA LEU A 244 -9.10 -6.24 -10.79
C LEU A 244 -9.01 -5.07 -11.78
N ILE A 245 -9.01 -3.83 -11.25
CA ILE A 245 -8.97 -2.61 -12.08
C ILE A 245 -7.65 -2.51 -12.84
N SER A 246 -6.53 -2.97 -12.29
CA SER A 246 -5.25 -2.99 -12.99
C SER A 246 -5.25 -3.90 -14.22
N GLY A 247 -6.12 -4.90 -14.26
CA GLY A 247 -6.17 -5.89 -15.33
C GLY A 247 -5.02 -6.91 -15.33
N GLU A 248 -4.16 -6.88 -14.32
CA GLU A 248 -2.97 -7.74 -14.22
C GLU A 248 -3.27 -9.08 -13.55
N ASN A 249 -4.36 -9.16 -12.78
CA ASN A 249 -4.67 -10.34 -11.98
C ASN A 249 -6.03 -10.94 -12.36
N THR A 250 -6.09 -12.26 -12.37
CA THR A 250 -7.35 -13.01 -12.53
C THR A 250 -8.20 -12.97 -11.25
N PRO A 251 -9.53 -13.16 -11.35
CA PRO A 251 -10.39 -13.27 -10.16
C PRO A 251 -9.94 -14.35 -9.17
N GLU A 252 -9.38 -15.44 -9.66
CA GLU A 252 -8.84 -16.54 -8.84
C GLU A 252 -7.65 -16.07 -8.00
N GLU A 253 -6.68 -15.40 -8.63
CA GLU A 253 -5.51 -14.84 -7.97
C GLU A 253 -5.89 -13.81 -6.92
N VAL A 254 -6.84 -12.91 -7.26
CA VAL A 254 -7.34 -11.90 -6.32
C VAL A 254 -8.04 -12.55 -5.12
N ALA A 255 -8.85 -13.58 -5.35
CA ALA A 255 -9.50 -14.33 -4.27
C ALA A 255 -8.48 -14.98 -3.33
N GLU A 256 -7.39 -15.54 -3.87
CA GLU A 256 -6.27 -16.07 -3.07
C GLU A 256 -5.59 -14.96 -2.26
N GLY A 257 -5.34 -13.80 -2.86
CA GLY A 257 -4.80 -12.63 -2.17
C GLY A 257 -5.69 -12.15 -1.02
N ILE A 258 -7.01 -12.07 -1.23
CA ILE A 258 -7.97 -11.73 -0.17
C ILE A 258 -7.91 -12.75 0.98
N VAL A 259 -7.82 -14.04 0.67
CA VAL A 259 -7.66 -15.10 1.68
C VAL A 259 -6.35 -14.95 2.45
N ALA A 260 -5.24 -14.63 1.76
CA ALA A 260 -3.95 -14.40 2.41
C ALA A 260 -3.99 -13.22 3.38
N VAL A 261 -4.56 -12.08 2.97
CA VAL A 261 -4.77 -10.90 3.84
C VAL A 261 -5.63 -11.26 5.05
N THR A 262 -6.72 -12.00 4.84
CA THR A 262 -7.61 -12.40 5.94
C THR A 262 -6.90 -13.29 6.96
N LYS A 263 -6.11 -14.26 6.51
CA LYS A 263 -5.30 -15.12 7.40
C LYS A 263 -4.28 -14.31 8.19
N GLU A 264 -3.60 -13.37 7.54
CA GLU A 264 -2.63 -12.52 8.21
C GLU A 264 -3.28 -11.64 9.27
N ALA A 265 -4.48 -11.10 9.00
CA ALA A 265 -5.23 -10.33 9.98
C ALA A 265 -5.66 -11.18 11.20
N VAL A 266 -6.05 -12.44 11.00
CA VAL A 266 -6.34 -13.37 12.11
C VAL A 266 -5.11 -13.59 13.00
N ILE A 267 -3.92 -13.65 12.40
CA ILE A 267 -2.65 -13.80 13.15
C ILE A 267 -2.29 -12.50 13.88
N ALA A 268 -2.41 -11.36 13.20
CA ALA A 268 -2.04 -10.05 13.75
C ALA A 268 -2.99 -9.57 14.86
N PHE A 269 -4.27 -9.97 14.81
CA PHE A 269 -5.31 -9.55 15.76
C PHE A 269 -5.99 -10.76 16.41
N PRO A 270 -5.26 -11.56 17.21
CA PRO A 270 -5.76 -12.84 17.74
C PRO A 270 -6.95 -12.71 18.69
N ASP A 271 -7.10 -11.54 19.33
CA ASP A 271 -8.19 -11.26 20.29
C ASP A 271 -9.38 -10.55 19.63
N SER A 272 -9.31 -10.29 18.33
CA SER A 272 -10.34 -9.55 17.59
C SER A 272 -11.25 -10.49 16.80
N ARG A 273 -12.51 -10.12 16.69
CA ARG A 273 -13.41 -10.71 15.70
C ARG A 273 -13.05 -10.18 14.30
N ILE A 274 -12.80 -11.06 13.34
CA ILE A 274 -12.40 -10.68 11.98
C ILE A 274 -13.60 -10.85 11.04
N LEU A 275 -14.01 -9.76 10.37
CA LEU A 275 -15.04 -9.76 9.35
C LEU A 275 -14.43 -9.46 7.98
N LEU A 276 -14.43 -10.43 7.08
CA LEU A 276 -14.12 -10.20 5.69
C LEU A 276 -15.37 -9.70 4.96
N LEU A 277 -15.40 -8.43 4.63
CA LEU A 277 -16.38 -7.85 3.74
C LEU A 277 -15.90 -8.05 2.30
N GLY A 278 -16.65 -8.80 1.51
CA GLY A 278 -16.33 -9.04 0.11
C GLY A 278 -16.37 -7.75 -0.71
N LEU A 279 -15.96 -7.84 -1.98
CA LEU A 279 -15.95 -6.70 -2.89
C LEU A 279 -17.36 -6.09 -3.03
N LEU A 280 -17.44 -4.77 -3.06
CA LEU A 280 -18.65 -4.10 -3.49
C LEU A 280 -18.89 -4.39 -4.99
N PRO A 281 -20.14 -4.47 -5.43
CA PRO A 281 -20.42 -4.56 -6.86
C PRO A 281 -19.87 -3.30 -7.55
N ALA A 282 -19.02 -3.48 -8.57
CA ALA A 282 -18.39 -2.39 -9.30
C ALA A 282 -18.77 -2.42 -10.78
N GLY A 283 -18.75 -1.23 -11.43
CA GLY A 283 -19.16 -1.08 -12.82
C GLY A 283 -20.67 -1.01 -13.00
N LYS A 284 -21.14 -0.02 -13.76
CA LYS A 284 -22.56 0.30 -13.93
C LYS A 284 -23.37 -0.88 -14.46
N GLU A 285 -22.89 -1.51 -15.51
CA GLU A 285 -23.63 -2.54 -16.22
C GLU A 285 -23.46 -3.93 -15.57
N LYS A 286 -24.57 -4.64 -15.39
CA LYS A 286 -24.60 -5.98 -14.80
C LYS A 286 -23.67 -6.99 -15.49
N GLY A 287 -23.50 -6.88 -16.81
CA GLY A 287 -22.64 -7.75 -17.62
C GLY A 287 -21.22 -7.21 -17.83
N SER A 288 -20.81 -6.12 -17.15
CA SER A 288 -19.45 -5.61 -17.30
C SER A 288 -18.40 -6.59 -16.78
N ALA A 289 -17.21 -6.61 -17.36
CA ALA A 289 -16.13 -7.51 -16.97
C ALA A 289 -15.78 -7.40 -15.48
N ILE A 290 -15.75 -6.17 -14.94
CA ILE A 290 -15.46 -5.94 -13.53
C ILE A 290 -16.54 -6.52 -12.61
N ARG A 291 -17.84 -6.39 -12.98
CA ARG A 291 -18.94 -6.97 -12.22
C ARG A 291 -18.85 -8.50 -12.21
N MET A 292 -18.66 -9.12 -13.37
CA MET A 292 -18.51 -10.57 -13.48
C MET A 292 -17.31 -11.08 -12.68
N SER A 293 -16.22 -10.32 -12.64
CA SER A 293 -15.04 -10.65 -11.82
C SER A 293 -15.34 -10.59 -10.32
N CYS A 294 -16.07 -9.55 -9.85
CA CYS A 294 -16.52 -9.47 -8.46
C CYS A 294 -17.40 -10.68 -8.09
N ASP A 295 -18.38 -11.02 -8.92
CA ASP A 295 -19.29 -12.15 -8.70
C ASP A 295 -18.52 -13.48 -8.62
N LYS A 296 -17.52 -13.66 -9.48
CA LYS A 296 -16.64 -14.83 -9.48
C LYS A 296 -15.83 -14.93 -8.20
N ILE A 297 -15.25 -13.83 -7.72
CA ILE A 297 -14.54 -13.79 -6.44
C ILE A 297 -15.48 -14.16 -5.29
N HIS A 298 -16.70 -13.62 -5.25
CA HIS A 298 -17.69 -13.99 -4.24
C HIS A 298 -18.01 -15.47 -4.25
N ALA A 299 -18.18 -16.07 -5.44
CA ALA A 299 -18.43 -17.49 -5.60
C ALA A 299 -17.27 -18.34 -5.07
N ILE A 300 -16.02 -17.88 -5.22
CA ILE A 300 -14.83 -18.54 -4.69
C ILE A 300 -14.78 -18.40 -3.16
N LEU A 301 -14.89 -17.18 -2.64
CA LEU A 301 -14.79 -16.89 -1.20
C LEU A 301 -15.88 -17.61 -0.39
N LYS A 302 -17.10 -17.68 -0.92
CA LYS A 302 -18.22 -18.42 -0.28
C LYS A 302 -17.90 -19.91 -0.05
N LYS A 303 -17.07 -20.50 -0.91
CA LYS A 303 -16.65 -21.91 -0.81
C LYS A 303 -15.42 -22.09 0.09
N LYS A 304 -14.70 -21.02 0.41
CA LYS A 304 -13.48 -21.09 1.25
C LYS A 304 -13.88 -21.09 2.72
N LYS A 305 -13.31 -22.02 3.47
CA LYS A 305 -13.42 -22.02 4.92
C LYS A 305 -12.33 -21.09 5.48
N LEU A 306 -12.72 -19.91 5.91
CA LEU A 306 -11.84 -18.92 6.52
C LEU A 306 -11.78 -19.15 8.03
N ALA A 307 -10.79 -19.92 8.49
CA ALA A 307 -10.64 -20.18 9.93
C ALA A 307 -10.34 -18.87 10.68
N GLY A 308 -11.14 -18.54 11.68
CA GLY A 308 -10.98 -17.34 12.50
C GLY A 308 -11.55 -16.05 11.88
N ALA A 309 -12.24 -16.13 10.73
CA ALA A 309 -12.88 -14.98 10.11
C ALA A 309 -14.27 -15.32 9.56
N GLU A 310 -15.16 -14.34 9.62
CA GLU A 310 -16.50 -14.38 9.07
C GLU A 310 -16.50 -13.71 7.69
N TYR A 311 -17.25 -14.27 6.74
CA TYR A 311 -17.38 -13.69 5.40
C TYR A 311 -18.78 -13.15 5.16
N VAL A 312 -18.86 -11.91 4.69
CA VAL A 312 -20.09 -11.26 4.28
C VAL A 312 -19.99 -10.80 2.84
N ASN A 313 -20.96 -11.20 2.01
CA ASN A 313 -21.10 -10.69 0.65
C ASN A 313 -22.01 -9.46 0.66
N PRO A 314 -21.51 -8.25 0.36
CA PRO A 314 -22.29 -7.02 0.39
C PRO A 314 -23.08 -6.75 -0.87
N THR A 315 -23.01 -7.58 -1.91
CA THR A 315 -23.54 -7.29 -3.26
C THR A 315 -24.99 -6.85 -3.21
N GLU A 316 -25.85 -7.62 -2.55
CA GLU A 316 -27.30 -7.33 -2.46
C GLU A 316 -27.64 -6.02 -1.73
N TRP A 317 -26.71 -5.45 -0.97
CA TRP A 317 -26.95 -4.18 -0.28
C TRP A 317 -27.03 -2.99 -1.24
N PHE A 318 -26.34 -3.11 -2.37
CA PHE A 318 -26.10 -2.03 -3.31
C PHE A 318 -26.84 -2.18 -4.63
N LEU A 319 -27.66 -3.24 -4.78
CA LEU A 319 -28.41 -3.51 -5.99
C LEU A 319 -29.90 -3.22 -5.79
N ASP A 320 -30.56 -2.86 -6.87
CA ASP A 320 -32.02 -2.81 -6.96
C ASP A 320 -32.60 -4.22 -7.26
N ALA A 321 -33.92 -4.30 -7.39
CA ALA A 321 -34.64 -5.56 -7.67
C ALA A 321 -34.27 -6.18 -9.04
N ASP A 322 -33.78 -5.38 -9.97
CA ASP A 322 -33.37 -5.82 -11.31
C ASP A 322 -31.87 -6.23 -11.33
N GLY A 323 -31.17 -6.10 -10.18
CA GLY A 323 -29.75 -6.39 -10.04
C GLY A 323 -28.84 -5.32 -10.64
N ARG A 324 -29.35 -4.08 -10.78
CA ARG A 324 -28.57 -2.90 -11.18
C ARG A 324 -28.01 -2.22 -9.96
N ILE A 325 -26.86 -1.54 -10.11
CA ILE A 325 -26.35 -0.66 -9.06
C ILE A 325 -27.35 0.46 -8.80
N ARG A 326 -27.60 0.73 -7.54
CA ARG A 326 -28.35 1.87 -7.08
C ARG A 326 -27.49 3.13 -7.22
N ASP A 327 -27.79 3.94 -8.26
CA ASP A 327 -26.96 5.09 -8.67
C ASP A 327 -26.69 6.09 -7.52
N GLU A 328 -27.65 6.28 -6.62
CA GLU A 328 -27.53 7.20 -5.48
C GLU A 328 -26.48 6.76 -4.44
N LEU A 329 -26.08 5.50 -4.44
CA LEU A 329 -25.11 4.94 -3.49
C LEU A 329 -23.66 5.06 -3.98
N TYR A 330 -23.46 5.33 -5.28
CA TYR A 330 -22.14 5.36 -5.89
C TYR A 330 -21.81 6.73 -6.48
N SER A 331 -20.52 7.08 -6.46
CA SER A 331 -20.01 8.16 -7.28
C SER A 331 -20.04 7.79 -8.78
N GLY A 332 -19.80 8.75 -9.65
CA GLY A 332 -19.91 8.53 -11.09
C GLY A 332 -18.98 7.48 -11.70
N ASP A 333 -18.00 7.00 -10.92
CA ASP A 333 -17.07 5.93 -11.32
C ASP A 333 -17.59 4.50 -11.02
N TYR A 334 -18.71 4.36 -10.35
CA TYR A 334 -19.31 3.08 -9.97
C TYR A 334 -18.37 2.12 -9.24
N THR A 335 -17.44 2.70 -8.47
CA THR A 335 -16.50 2.00 -7.61
C THR A 335 -16.51 2.58 -6.19
N HIS A 336 -16.49 3.92 -6.09
CA HIS A 336 -16.52 4.62 -4.80
C HIS A 336 -17.93 4.99 -4.40
N LEU A 337 -18.16 5.03 -3.09
CA LEU A 337 -19.48 5.31 -2.52
C LEU A 337 -19.71 6.82 -2.32
N THR A 338 -20.97 7.22 -2.41
CA THR A 338 -21.48 8.49 -1.89
C THR A 338 -21.64 8.44 -0.36
N GLU A 339 -21.95 9.55 0.26
CA GLU A 339 -22.31 9.62 1.70
C GLU A 339 -23.47 8.67 2.04
N GLU A 340 -24.49 8.59 1.17
CA GLU A 340 -25.63 7.65 1.34
C GLU A 340 -25.19 6.19 1.20
N GLY A 341 -24.24 5.89 0.30
CA GLY A 341 -23.64 4.56 0.18
C GLY A 341 -22.90 4.16 1.45
N TYR A 342 -22.12 5.06 2.03
CA TYR A 342 -21.44 4.83 3.30
C TYR A 342 -22.42 4.68 4.47
N LYS A 343 -23.49 5.45 4.51
CA LYS A 343 -24.52 5.34 5.54
C LYS A 343 -25.19 3.97 5.52
N LEU A 344 -25.59 3.52 4.33
CA LEU A 344 -26.12 2.16 4.16
C LEU A 344 -25.11 1.10 4.61
N MET A 345 -23.83 1.23 4.18
CA MET A 345 -22.78 0.29 4.49
C MET A 345 -22.50 0.21 6.01
N ALA A 346 -22.52 1.36 6.72
CA ALA A 346 -22.37 1.39 8.18
C ALA A 346 -23.47 0.59 8.88
N ASP A 347 -24.74 0.85 8.53
CA ASP A 347 -25.88 0.14 9.11
C ASP A 347 -25.84 -1.37 8.84
N LYS A 348 -25.42 -1.77 7.62
CA LYS A 348 -25.32 -3.18 7.23
C LYS A 348 -24.16 -3.90 7.92
N ILE A 349 -23.00 -3.25 8.07
CA ILE A 349 -21.86 -3.81 8.82
C ILE A 349 -22.29 -4.03 10.28
N MET A 350 -22.89 -3.03 10.92
CA MET A 350 -23.35 -3.16 12.30
C MET A 350 -24.38 -4.26 12.47
N LYS A 351 -25.32 -4.38 11.53
CA LYS A 351 -26.31 -5.47 11.53
C LYS A 351 -25.63 -6.84 11.43
N ALA A 352 -24.69 -7.02 10.49
CA ALA A 352 -23.94 -8.26 10.32
C ALA A 352 -23.16 -8.65 11.59
N LEU A 353 -22.58 -7.65 12.29
CA LEU A 353 -21.89 -7.87 13.55
C LEU A 353 -22.82 -8.30 14.70
N LEU A 354 -24.08 -7.88 14.69
CA LEU A 354 -25.08 -8.25 15.71
C LEU A 354 -25.73 -9.61 15.45
N GLU A 355 -25.92 -10.00 14.18
CA GLU A 355 -26.62 -11.24 13.81
C GLU A 355 -25.76 -12.50 13.96
N GLN A 356 -24.45 -12.37 14.06
CA GLN A 356 -23.50 -13.49 14.12
C GLN A 356 -22.80 -13.59 15.50
N GLY A 357 -23.16 -12.78 16.45
CA GLY A 357 -22.76 -12.87 17.87
C GLY A 357 -23.84 -13.50 18.70
#